data_14a758c9ddd24fb330c2392040b827ad
#
_entry.id   14a758c9ddd24fb330c2392040b827ad
#
_cell.length_a   1.000
_cell.length_b   1.000
_cell.length_c   1.000
_cell.angle_alpha   90.00
_cell.angle_beta   90.00
_cell.angle_gamma   90.00
#
_symmetry.space_group_name_H-M   'P 1'
#
loop_
_entity.id
_entity.type
_entity.pdbx_description
1 polymer ?
#
loop_
_entity_poly.entity_id
_entity_poly.type
_entity_poly.pdbx_seq_one_letter_code
_entity_poly.pdbx_strand_id
1 'polypeptide(L)'
;MADTWEALEQACGQCRNCALAETRLHVVFGDGARDAEILLVGEGPGQREDEQGIPFVGPAGLLLDDMLEIIGLDRTKVYIANIV
;
A
#
# COMPACT_ATOMS: atom_id res chain seq x y z
N MET A 1 -12.19 -16.09 7.03
CA MET A 1 -11.61 -15.34 5.89
C MET A 1 -12.26 -13.96 5.82
N ALA A 2 -11.46 -12.93 5.58
CA ALA A 2 -11.99 -11.57 5.46
C ALA A 2 -12.70 -11.40 4.11
N ASP A 3 -13.95 -10.93 4.12
CA ASP A 3 -14.77 -10.73 2.91
C ASP A 3 -15.23 -9.28 2.75
N THR A 4 -14.71 -8.36 3.57
CA THR A 4 -14.91 -6.91 3.43
C THR A 4 -13.58 -6.19 3.50
N TRP A 5 -13.52 -4.96 2.98
CA TRP A 5 -12.33 -4.12 3.09
C TRP A 5 -11.92 -3.88 4.54
N GLU A 6 -12.90 -3.57 5.40
CA GLU A 6 -12.66 -3.28 6.81
C GLU A 6 -12.10 -4.49 7.55
N ALA A 7 -12.68 -5.67 7.31
CA ALA A 7 -12.23 -6.90 7.95
C ALA A 7 -10.82 -7.29 7.49
N LEU A 8 -10.52 -7.13 6.20
CA LEU A 8 -9.20 -7.41 5.65
C LEU A 8 -8.15 -6.44 6.21
N GLU A 9 -8.47 -5.15 6.27
CA GLU A 9 -7.55 -4.15 6.81
C GLU A 9 -7.24 -4.42 8.27
N GLN A 10 -8.26 -4.78 9.06
CA GLN A 10 -8.08 -5.11 10.47
C GLN A 10 -7.21 -6.38 10.64
N ALA A 11 -7.47 -7.40 9.84
CA ALA A 11 -6.68 -8.64 9.88
C ALA A 11 -5.21 -8.36 9.53
N CYS A 12 -4.94 -7.54 8.51
CA CYS A 12 -3.59 -7.15 8.13
C CYS A 12 -2.91 -6.31 9.20
N GLY A 13 -3.67 -5.43 9.89
CA GLY A 13 -3.14 -4.60 10.95
C GLY A 13 -2.64 -5.39 12.15
N GLN A 14 -3.18 -6.60 12.34
CA GLN A 14 -2.81 -7.50 13.43
C GLN A 14 -1.95 -8.68 12.98
N CYS A 15 -1.59 -8.73 11.70
CA CYS A 15 -0.85 -9.85 11.12
C CYS A 15 0.57 -9.93 11.68
N ARG A 16 0.97 -11.11 12.13
CA ARG A 16 2.32 -11.41 12.62
C ARG A 16 2.86 -12.70 12.03
N ASN A 17 2.45 -13.02 10.81
CA ASN A 17 2.78 -14.29 10.16
C ASN A 17 4.21 -14.34 9.59
N CYS A 18 4.94 -13.22 9.60
CA CYS A 18 6.33 -13.18 9.12
C CYS A 18 7.19 -12.33 10.04
N ALA A 19 8.52 -12.40 9.85
CA ALA A 19 9.49 -11.70 10.68
C ALA A 19 9.37 -10.17 10.59
N LEU A 20 8.82 -9.64 9.51
CA LEU A 20 8.63 -8.19 9.34
C LEU A 20 7.72 -7.59 10.41
N ALA A 21 6.82 -8.39 10.99
CA ALA A 21 5.94 -7.93 12.06
C ALA A 21 6.70 -7.48 13.31
N GLU A 22 7.93 -7.97 13.52
CA GLU A 22 8.73 -7.66 14.71
C GLU A 22 9.44 -6.31 14.61
N THR A 23 9.75 -5.85 13.38
CA THR A 23 10.55 -4.65 13.15
C THR A 23 9.78 -3.50 12.54
N ARG A 24 8.59 -3.75 12.00
CA ARG A 24 7.78 -2.70 11.36
C ARG A 24 7.29 -1.68 12.39
N LEU A 25 7.20 -0.44 11.97
CA LEU A 25 6.57 0.63 12.76
C LEU A 25 5.06 0.70 12.46
N HIS A 26 4.68 0.53 11.19
CA HIS A 26 3.29 0.57 10.75
C HIS A 26 3.01 -0.54 9.75
N VAL A 27 1.77 -1.00 9.73
CA VAL A 27 1.26 -1.84 8.64
C VAL A 27 0.89 -0.92 7.48
N VAL A 28 1.50 -1.16 6.33
CA VAL A 28 1.21 -0.40 5.11
C VAL A 28 0.22 -1.22 4.29
N PHE A 29 -1.08 -1.03 4.57
CA PHE A 29 -2.14 -1.83 3.93
C PHE A 29 -2.33 -1.44 2.48
N GLY A 30 -2.53 -0.16 2.20
CA GLY A 30 -2.74 0.33 0.85
C GLY A 30 -3.25 1.76 0.85
N ASP A 31 -3.37 2.34 -0.36
CA ASP A 31 -3.84 3.71 -0.53
C ASP A 31 -4.50 3.86 -1.90
N GLY A 32 -5.57 4.65 -1.97
CA GLY A 32 -6.26 4.97 -3.20
C GLY A 32 -7.74 4.59 -3.19
N ALA A 33 -8.31 4.49 -4.38
CA ALA A 33 -9.72 4.17 -4.56
C ALA A 33 -9.97 2.67 -4.41
N ARG A 34 -10.82 2.27 -3.45
CA ARG A 34 -11.11 0.85 -3.22
C ARG A 34 -11.94 0.20 -4.32
N ASP A 35 -12.59 1.03 -5.15
CA ASP A 35 -13.36 0.58 -6.32
C ASP A 35 -12.59 0.79 -7.63
N ALA A 36 -11.29 1.03 -7.58
CA ALA A 36 -10.46 1.28 -8.75
C ALA A 36 -10.40 0.07 -9.68
N GLU A 37 -10.35 0.32 -10.98
CA GLU A 37 -10.16 -0.73 -11.99
C GLU A 37 -8.71 -1.16 -12.11
N ILE A 38 -7.76 -0.34 -11.61
CA ILE A 38 -6.33 -0.61 -11.68
C ILE A 38 -5.79 -0.79 -10.27
N LEU A 39 -5.16 -1.93 -10.04
CA LEU A 39 -4.48 -2.26 -8.79
C LEU A 39 -2.97 -2.31 -9.06
N LEU A 40 -2.22 -1.50 -8.33
CA LEU A 40 -0.76 -1.50 -8.38
C LEU A 40 -0.24 -2.27 -7.15
N VAL A 41 0.58 -3.29 -7.38
CA VAL A 41 1.06 -4.15 -6.30
C VAL A 41 2.58 -4.07 -6.22
N GLY A 42 3.09 -3.62 -5.08
CA GLY A 42 4.50 -3.62 -4.78
C GLY A 42 4.90 -4.83 -3.96
N GLU A 43 6.20 -5.01 -3.76
CA GLU A 43 6.71 -6.14 -2.97
C GLU A 43 6.50 -5.92 -1.48
N GLY A 44 6.97 -4.80 -0.96
CA GLY A 44 6.83 -4.47 0.45
C GLY A 44 7.20 -3.01 0.72
N PRO A 45 6.88 -2.50 1.91
CA PRO A 45 7.15 -1.12 2.26
C PRO A 45 8.65 -0.89 2.52
N GLY A 46 9.17 0.25 2.07
CA GLY A 46 10.48 0.74 2.44
C GLY A 46 10.43 1.48 3.78
N GLN A 47 11.54 2.14 4.14
CA GLN A 47 11.63 2.81 5.43
C GLN A 47 10.62 3.95 5.58
N ARG A 48 10.45 4.78 4.56
CA ARG A 48 9.49 5.90 4.63
C ARG A 48 8.05 5.42 4.67
N GLU A 49 7.74 4.37 3.94
CA GLU A 49 6.43 3.75 3.94
C GLU A 49 6.10 3.17 5.32
N ASP A 50 7.07 2.49 5.94
CA ASP A 50 6.92 1.93 7.28
C ASP A 50 6.71 3.03 8.32
N GLU A 51 7.43 4.15 8.19
CA GLU A 51 7.29 5.29 9.11
C GLU A 51 5.94 5.99 9.00
N GLN A 52 5.37 6.09 7.79
CA GLN A 52 4.15 6.84 7.53
C GLN A 52 2.89 5.97 7.44
N GLY A 53 3.05 4.66 7.23
CA GLY A 53 1.93 3.75 7.04
C GLY A 53 1.25 3.88 5.68
N ILE A 54 1.89 4.51 4.70
CA ILE A 54 1.36 4.76 3.37
C ILE A 54 2.31 4.16 2.32
N PRO A 55 1.79 3.43 1.29
CA PRO A 55 2.65 2.84 0.27
C PRO A 55 3.22 3.88 -0.69
N PHE A 56 4.42 3.62 -1.18
CA PHE A 56 5.06 4.40 -2.25
C PHE A 56 5.18 5.90 -1.92
N VAL A 57 5.72 6.24 -0.74
CA VAL A 57 5.97 7.64 -0.35
C VAL A 57 7.46 8.01 -0.42
N GLY A 58 8.36 7.05 -0.70
CA GLY A 58 9.78 7.30 -0.88
C GLY A 58 10.12 7.70 -2.32
N PRO A 59 11.42 7.66 -2.72
CA PRO A 59 11.84 8.06 -4.08
C PRO A 59 11.14 7.30 -5.20
N ALA A 60 10.92 6.00 -5.03
CA ALA A 60 10.18 5.22 -6.03
C ALA A 60 8.73 5.67 -6.15
N GLY A 61 8.15 6.14 -5.06
CA GLY A 61 6.78 6.67 -5.06
C GLY A 61 6.65 7.97 -5.85
N LEU A 62 7.65 8.85 -5.77
CA LEU A 62 7.67 10.07 -6.57
C LEU A 62 7.71 9.76 -8.07
N LEU A 63 8.53 8.78 -8.46
CA LEU A 63 8.59 8.33 -9.84
C LEU A 63 7.25 7.72 -10.28
N LEU A 64 6.60 6.94 -9.41
CA LEU A 64 5.28 6.38 -9.70
C LEU A 64 4.25 7.48 -9.96
N ASP A 65 4.25 8.53 -9.15
CA ASP A 65 3.32 9.65 -9.33
C ASP A 65 3.52 10.32 -10.69
N ASP A 66 4.79 10.53 -11.12
CA ASP A 66 5.10 11.10 -12.42
C ASP A 66 4.63 10.19 -13.55
N MET A 67 4.82 8.89 -13.43
CA MET A 67 4.38 7.93 -14.44
C MET A 67 2.86 7.88 -14.57
N LEU A 68 2.14 7.95 -13.45
CA LEU A 68 0.67 8.01 -13.47
C LEU A 68 0.18 9.26 -14.16
N GLU A 69 0.82 10.41 -13.92
CA GLU A 69 0.44 11.67 -14.56
C GLU A 69 0.55 11.59 -16.08
N ILE A 70 1.60 10.94 -16.61
CA ILE A 70 1.81 10.79 -18.04
C ILE A 70 0.63 10.07 -18.71
N ILE A 71 0.03 9.10 -18.06
CA ILE A 71 -1.10 8.35 -18.61
C ILE A 71 -2.47 8.89 -18.16
N GLY A 72 -2.49 10.08 -17.56
CA GLY A 72 -3.73 10.73 -17.14
C GLY A 72 -4.35 10.18 -15.88
N LEU A 73 -3.58 9.52 -15.04
CA LEU A 73 -4.03 8.96 -13.77
C LEU A 73 -3.36 9.65 -12.58
N ASP A 74 -3.90 9.40 -11.40
CA ASP A 74 -3.30 9.81 -10.13
C ASP A 74 -3.68 8.78 -9.05
N ARG A 75 -3.18 8.96 -7.82
CA ARG A 75 -3.41 8.00 -6.74
C ARG A 75 -4.88 7.89 -6.31
N THR A 76 -5.72 8.84 -6.67
CA THR A 76 -7.15 8.80 -6.34
C THR A 76 -7.95 7.92 -7.30
N LYS A 77 -7.36 7.54 -8.45
CA LYS A 77 -8.02 6.73 -9.48
C LYS A 77 -7.55 5.29 -9.51
N VAL A 78 -6.51 4.96 -8.77
CA VAL A 78 -5.95 3.61 -8.67
C VAL A 78 -5.90 3.18 -7.22
N TYR A 79 -5.69 1.90 -6.97
CA TYR A 79 -5.39 1.40 -5.63
C TYR A 79 -3.96 0.86 -5.60
N ILE A 80 -3.19 1.20 -4.57
CA ILE A 80 -1.80 0.82 -4.43
C ILE A 80 -1.66 -0.04 -3.17
N ALA A 81 -1.08 -1.22 -3.32
CA ALA A 81 -0.89 -2.16 -2.21
C ALA A 81 0.48 -2.83 -2.30
N ASN A 82 0.85 -3.54 -1.24
CA ASN A 82 2.06 -4.36 -1.19
C ASN A 82 1.67 -5.80 -0.83
N ILE A 83 2.55 -6.75 -1.18
CA ILE A 83 2.33 -8.15 -0.84
C ILE A 83 2.54 -8.38 0.66
N VAL A 84 3.48 -7.68 1.28
CA VAL A 84 3.80 -7.82 2.70
C VAL A 84 3.66 -6.54 3.48
#